data_826cdff3d884f0bcf3c63a02bb784762
#
_entry.id   826cdff3d884f0bcf3c63a02bb784762
#
_cell.length_a   1.000
_cell.length_b   1.000
_cell.length_c   1.000
_cell.angle_alpha   90.00
_cell.angle_beta   90.00
_cell.angle_gamma   90.00
#
_symmetry.space_group_name_H-M   'P 1'
#
loop_
_entity.id
_entity.type
_entity.pdbx_description
1 polymer ?
#
loop_
_entity_poly.entity_id
_entity_poly.type
_entity_poly.pdbx_seq_one_letter_code
_entity_poly.pdbx_strand_id
1 'polypeptide(L)'
;PFTTSVADSMIIGLHIEDNVYGPLYFDYLADLDPDDPIMAPRNLFETWINQFAPETVLVLVKASPDAIRNRMAERPHKAGVVQRGDIELVLRRFEEEFQRSALPNKLVIDTTDATVEESVAEFTRRIGPFLTDRDRDRMDSIDADSG
;
A
#
# COMPACT_ATOMS: atom_id res chain seq x y z
N PRO A 1 18.71 -5.93 2.43
CA PRO A 1 19.15 -4.72 3.08
C PRO A 1 18.59 -3.55 2.30
N PHE A 2 17.64 -2.82 2.90
CA PHE A 2 17.24 -1.53 2.36
C PHE A 2 18.49 -0.67 2.50
N THR A 3 19.17 -0.46 1.40
CA THR A 3 20.29 0.46 1.39
C THR A 3 19.72 1.83 1.66
N THR A 4 20.32 2.54 2.58
CA THR A 4 20.21 3.99 2.73
C THR A 4 20.79 4.68 1.50
N SER A 5 20.42 4.20 0.32
CA SER A 5 20.77 4.84 -0.93
C SER A 5 19.93 6.11 -1.06
N VAL A 6 20.53 7.07 -1.66
CA VAL A 6 20.03 8.43 -1.92
C VAL A 6 18.71 8.48 -2.72
N ALA A 7 18.08 7.35 -3.01
CA ALA A 7 16.88 7.22 -3.82
C ALA A 7 15.67 6.83 -2.97
N ASP A 8 14.55 7.48 -3.22
CA ASP A 8 13.26 7.09 -2.66
C ASP A 8 12.85 5.75 -3.25
N SER A 9 12.14 4.97 -2.46
CA SER A 9 11.68 3.64 -2.88
C SER A 9 10.18 3.53 -2.68
N MET A 10 9.51 3.05 -3.73
CA MET A 10 8.10 2.65 -3.65
C MET A 10 8.05 1.13 -3.67
N ILE A 11 7.39 0.55 -2.68
CA ILE A 11 7.17 -0.89 -2.57
C ILE A 11 5.67 -1.13 -2.62
N ILE A 12 5.23 -2.07 -3.46
CA ILE A 12 3.82 -2.46 -3.59
C ILE A 12 3.63 -3.81 -2.92
N GLY A 13 2.58 -3.93 -2.10
CA GLY A 13 2.20 -5.17 -1.43
C GLY A 13 2.94 -5.40 -0.11
N LEU A 14 4.13 -5.99 -0.18
CA LEU A 14 4.95 -6.35 0.98
C LEU A 14 4.14 -7.20 1.98
N HIS A 15 4.42 -7.08 3.28
CA HIS A 15 3.79 -7.85 4.35
C HIS A 15 2.25 -7.69 4.46
N ILE A 16 1.70 -6.55 4.04
CA ILE A 16 0.24 -6.32 4.03
C ILE A 16 -0.42 -7.28 3.02
N GLU A 17 0.15 -7.38 1.82
CA GLU A 17 -0.36 -8.28 0.78
C GLU A 17 -0.25 -9.74 1.20
N ASP A 18 0.87 -10.12 1.80
CA ASP A 18 1.09 -11.48 2.32
C ASP A 18 0.08 -11.84 3.42
N ASN A 19 -0.22 -10.92 4.34
CA ASN A 19 -1.21 -11.14 5.39
C ASN A 19 -2.66 -11.25 4.86
N VAL A 20 -2.94 -10.65 3.71
CA VAL A 20 -4.27 -10.75 3.07
C VAL A 20 -4.36 -11.99 2.19
N TYR A 21 -3.43 -12.16 1.26
CA TYR A 21 -3.52 -13.22 0.25
C TYR A 21 -3.01 -14.57 0.73
N GLY A 22 -2.03 -14.58 1.63
CA GLY A 22 -1.49 -15.81 2.18
C GLY A 22 -2.56 -16.74 2.74
N PRO A 23 -3.36 -16.28 3.72
CA PRO A 23 -4.43 -17.10 4.30
C PRO A 23 -5.60 -17.36 3.36
N LEU A 24 -5.86 -16.46 2.39
CA LEU A 24 -7.02 -16.59 1.50
C LEU A 24 -6.79 -17.53 0.33
N TYR A 25 -5.57 -17.58 -0.22
CA TYR A 25 -5.33 -18.22 -1.50
C TYR A 25 -4.14 -19.17 -1.54
N PHE A 26 -3.25 -19.11 -0.56
CA PHE A 26 -2.01 -19.87 -0.61
C PHE A 26 -1.78 -20.79 0.59
N ASP A 27 -2.72 -20.80 1.53
CA ASP A 27 -2.70 -21.64 2.74
C ASP A 27 -1.40 -21.52 3.56
N TYR A 28 -0.70 -20.40 3.40
CA TYR A 28 0.43 -20.06 4.27
C TYR A 28 0.06 -18.90 5.19
N LEU A 29 0.72 -18.80 6.33
CA LEU A 29 0.38 -17.89 7.44
C LEU A 29 -0.99 -18.17 8.08
N ALA A 30 -1.77 -19.16 7.61
CA ALA A 30 -3.08 -19.49 8.16
C ALA A 30 -3.00 -19.99 9.62
N ASP A 31 -1.89 -20.65 9.97
CA ASP A 31 -1.63 -21.18 11.32
C ASP A 31 -0.95 -20.15 12.24
N LEU A 32 -0.57 -18.99 11.73
CA LEU A 32 0.03 -17.95 12.55
C LEU A 32 -1.06 -17.08 13.18
N ASP A 33 -0.93 -16.86 14.48
CA ASP A 33 -1.77 -15.87 15.16
C ASP A 33 -1.44 -14.48 14.59
N PRO A 34 -2.38 -13.83 13.89
CA PRO A 34 -2.14 -12.51 13.31
C PRO A 34 -1.92 -11.42 14.37
N ASP A 35 -2.30 -11.70 15.61
CA ASP A 35 -2.16 -10.80 16.74
C ASP A 35 -0.96 -11.18 17.66
N ASP A 36 -0.15 -12.20 17.28
CA ASP A 36 1.08 -12.52 18.00
C ASP A 36 2.03 -11.31 17.99
N PRO A 37 2.39 -10.78 19.17
CA PRO A 37 3.18 -9.55 19.26
C PRO A 37 4.62 -9.71 18.75
N ILE A 38 5.11 -10.94 18.62
CA ILE A 38 6.50 -11.23 18.27
C ILE A 38 6.60 -11.86 16.88
N MET A 39 5.77 -12.88 16.62
CA MET A 39 5.91 -13.72 15.43
C MET A 39 5.01 -13.32 14.27
N ALA A 40 4.03 -12.44 14.48
CA ALA A 40 3.25 -11.92 13.36
C ALA A 40 4.16 -11.21 12.35
N PRO A 41 4.18 -11.60 11.08
CA PRO A 41 5.07 -11.03 10.05
C PRO A 41 4.97 -9.50 9.99
N ARG A 42 3.78 -8.96 10.16
CA ARG A 42 3.54 -7.51 10.24
C ARG A 42 4.40 -6.85 11.31
N ASN A 43 4.38 -7.37 12.54
CA ASN A 43 5.07 -6.76 13.68
C ASN A 43 6.58 -6.71 13.48
N LEU A 44 7.15 -7.78 12.93
CA LEU A 44 8.58 -7.83 12.61
C LEU A 44 8.96 -6.81 11.54
N PHE A 45 8.20 -6.76 10.44
CA PHE A 45 8.46 -5.84 9.33
C PHE A 45 8.29 -4.38 9.74
N GLU A 46 7.19 -4.05 10.43
CA GLU A 46 6.90 -2.68 10.83
C GLU A 46 7.84 -2.17 11.92
N THR A 47 8.28 -3.03 12.84
CA THR A 47 9.33 -2.69 13.79
C THR A 47 10.61 -2.30 13.05
N TRP A 48 10.96 -3.05 12.03
CA TRP A 48 12.12 -2.80 11.21
C TRP A 48 12.00 -1.50 10.38
N ILE A 49 10.84 -1.29 9.75
CA ILE A 49 10.55 -0.05 9.03
C ILE A 49 10.64 1.16 9.98
N ASN A 50 9.98 1.11 11.13
CA ASN A 50 10.03 2.19 12.11
C ASN A 50 11.43 2.50 12.61
N GLN A 51 12.30 1.49 12.67
CA GLN A 51 13.68 1.67 13.11
C GLN A 51 14.60 2.26 12.03
N PHE A 52 14.45 1.86 10.77
CA PHE A 52 15.41 2.15 9.70
C PHE A 52 14.88 3.09 8.62
N ALA A 53 13.57 3.29 8.54
CA ALA A 53 12.89 4.18 7.60
C ALA A 53 11.63 4.80 8.24
N PRO A 54 11.77 5.58 9.34
CA PRO A 54 10.63 6.09 10.11
C PRO A 54 9.74 7.07 9.31
N GLU A 55 10.24 7.64 8.23
CA GLU A 55 9.50 8.50 7.30
C GLU A 55 8.62 7.72 6.31
N THR A 56 8.65 6.39 6.34
CA THR A 56 7.80 5.57 5.45
C THR A 56 6.34 5.93 5.60
N VAL A 57 5.66 6.11 4.46
CA VAL A 57 4.22 6.34 4.40
C VAL A 57 3.53 5.10 3.86
N LEU A 58 2.60 4.54 4.65
CA LEU A 58 1.73 3.46 4.22
C LEU A 58 0.53 4.04 3.47
N VAL A 59 0.39 3.68 2.20
CA VAL A 59 -0.70 4.16 1.35
C VAL A 59 -1.66 3.03 1.02
N LEU A 60 -2.92 3.18 1.42
CA LEU A 60 -4.01 2.32 0.97
C LEU A 60 -4.71 2.96 -0.23
N VAL A 61 -4.54 2.36 -1.40
CA VAL A 61 -5.32 2.72 -2.59
C VAL A 61 -6.54 1.81 -2.65
N LYS A 62 -7.73 2.39 -2.58
CA LYS A 62 -8.99 1.63 -2.56
C LYS A 62 -9.96 2.09 -3.64
N ALA A 63 -10.95 1.26 -3.92
CA ALA A 63 -12.11 1.59 -4.73
C ALA A 63 -13.33 0.78 -4.24
N SER A 64 -14.53 1.18 -4.64
CA SER A 64 -15.74 0.42 -4.33
C SER A 64 -15.70 -0.97 -4.99
N PRO A 65 -16.38 -1.97 -4.42
CA PRO A 65 -16.47 -3.29 -5.01
C PRO A 65 -16.96 -3.28 -6.47
N ASP A 66 -17.93 -2.43 -6.78
CA ASP A 66 -18.49 -2.32 -8.12
C ASP A 66 -17.50 -1.71 -9.12
N ALA A 67 -16.75 -0.68 -8.70
CA ALA A 67 -15.69 -0.11 -9.53
C ALA A 67 -14.61 -1.16 -9.85
N ILE A 68 -14.23 -1.98 -8.86
CA ILE A 68 -13.26 -3.07 -9.07
C ILE A 68 -13.84 -4.14 -10.01
N ARG A 69 -15.10 -4.57 -9.82
CA ARG A 69 -15.75 -5.53 -10.73
C ARG A 69 -15.77 -5.05 -12.17
N ASN A 70 -16.08 -3.77 -12.37
CA ASN A 70 -16.10 -3.16 -13.70
C ASN A 70 -14.70 -3.13 -14.32
N ARG A 71 -13.69 -2.69 -13.57
CA ARG A 71 -12.28 -2.69 -14.03
C ARG A 71 -11.78 -4.09 -14.39
N MET A 72 -12.13 -5.09 -13.59
CA MET A 72 -11.79 -6.50 -13.87
C MET A 72 -12.52 -7.04 -15.12
N ALA A 73 -13.72 -6.55 -15.41
CA ALA A 73 -14.46 -6.94 -16.61
C ALA A 73 -13.84 -6.30 -17.87
N GLU A 74 -13.44 -5.04 -17.78
CA GLU A 74 -12.83 -4.30 -18.88
C GLU A 74 -11.42 -4.78 -19.21
N ARG A 75 -10.67 -5.17 -18.18
CA ARG A 75 -9.26 -5.61 -18.28
C ARG A 75 -9.05 -6.92 -17.55
N PRO A 76 -9.53 -8.05 -18.09
CA PRO A 76 -9.39 -9.36 -17.44
C PRO A 76 -7.90 -9.74 -17.33
N HIS A 77 -7.46 -9.99 -16.11
CA HIS A 77 -6.10 -10.46 -15.84
C HIS A 77 -6.08 -11.99 -15.75
N LYS A 78 -5.41 -12.66 -16.68
CA LYS A 78 -5.40 -14.13 -16.77
C LYS A 78 -4.80 -14.84 -15.56
N ALA A 79 -3.90 -14.17 -14.84
CA ALA A 79 -3.22 -14.69 -13.66
C ALA A 79 -3.66 -13.98 -12.37
N GLY A 80 -4.79 -13.28 -12.38
CA GLY A 80 -5.31 -12.61 -11.19
C GLY A 80 -5.72 -13.62 -10.13
N VAL A 81 -5.24 -13.43 -8.92
CA VAL A 81 -5.54 -14.30 -7.75
C VAL A 81 -6.96 -14.03 -7.24
N VAL A 82 -7.36 -12.76 -7.23
CA VAL A 82 -8.65 -12.32 -6.69
C VAL A 82 -9.79 -12.74 -7.62
N GLN A 83 -10.76 -13.47 -7.07
CA GLN A 83 -11.99 -13.82 -7.77
C GLN A 83 -13.08 -12.78 -7.54
N ARG A 84 -14.03 -12.66 -8.48
CA ARG A 84 -15.12 -11.67 -8.37
C ARG A 84 -15.97 -11.81 -7.11
N GLY A 85 -16.09 -13.03 -6.58
CA GLY A 85 -16.83 -13.32 -5.35
C GLY A 85 -16.11 -12.87 -4.08
N ASP A 86 -14.80 -12.66 -4.15
CA ASP A 86 -13.97 -12.39 -2.98
C ASP A 86 -13.67 -10.90 -2.80
N ILE A 87 -14.09 -10.05 -3.73
CA ILE A 87 -13.72 -8.63 -3.77
C ILE A 87 -14.01 -7.93 -2.44
N GLU A 88 -15.21 -8.09 -1.89
CA GLU A 88 -15.58 -7.46 -0.61
C GLU A 88 -14.73 -7.99 0.55
N LEU A 89 -14.46 -9.30 0.55
CA LEU A 89 -13.64 -9.93 1.57
C LEU A 89 -12.21 -9.38 1.50
N VAL A 90 -11.63 -9.35 0.33
CA VAL A 90 -10.26 -8.86 0.09
C VAL A 90 -10.14 -7.39 0.49
N LEU A 91 -11.08 -6.53 0.05
CA LEU A 91 -11.08 -5.11 0.40
C LEU A 91 -11.15 -4.90 1.92
N ARG A 92 -12.05 -5.61 2.59
CA ARG A 92 -12.16 -5.55 4.04
C ARG A 92 -10.86 -5.98 4.73
N ARG A 93 -10.22 -7.06 4.27
CA ARG A 93 -8.95 -7.53 4.83
C ARG A 93 -7.82 -6.51 4.66
N PHE A 94 -7.71 -5.88 3.50
CA PHE A 94 -6.75 -4.79 3.31
C PHE A 94 -7.01 -3.60 4.24
N GLU A 95 -8.26 -3.24 4.44
CA GLU A 95 -8.63 -2.16 5.36
C GLU A 95 -8.32 -2.53 6.82
N GLU A 96 -8.62 -3.76 7.24
CA GLU A 96 -8.28 -4.28 8.57
C GLU A 96 -6.75 -4.25 8.79
N GLU A 97 -5.95 -4.75 7.85
CA GLU A 97 -4.48 -4.73 7.95
C GLU A 97 -3.93 -3.31 7.96
N PHE A 98 -4.46 -2.43 7.14
CA PHE A 98 -4.07 -1.01 7.15
C PHE A 98 -4.37 -0.35 8.50
N GLN A 99 -5.51 -0.62 9.11
CA GLN A 99 -5.86 -0.07 10.42
C GLN A 99 -4.98 -0.63 11.55
N ARG A 100 -4.67 -1.92 11.49
CA ARG A 100 -3.81 -2.60 12.47
C ARG A 100 -2.34 -2.22 12.38
N SER A 101 -1.89 -1.73 11.24
CA SER A 101 -0.50 -1.33 11.03
C SER A 101 -0.05 -0.32 12.09
N ALA A 102 1.14 -0.49 12.64
CA ALA A 102 1.78 0.40 13.62
C ALA A 102 2.60 1.51 12.95
N LEU A 103 2.63 1.59 11.61
CA LEU A 103 3.29 2.68 10.90
C LEU A 103 2.56 4.00 11.18
N PRO A 104 3.29 5.06 11.60
CA PRO A 104 2.66 6.32 12.03
C PRO A 104 2.09 7.12 10.87
N ASN A 105 2.73 7.05 9.72
CA ASN A 105 2.36 7.84 8.55
C ASN A 105 1.43 7.01 7.66
N LYS A 106 0.17 7.40 7.56
CA LYS A 106 -0.84 6.66 6.80
C LYS A 106 -1.63 7.57 5.87
N LEU A 107 -1.91 7.08 4.66
CA LEU A 107 -2.67 7.78 3.64
C LEU A 107 -3.66 6.83 2.97
N VAL A 108 -4.89 7.26 2.75
CA VAL A 108 -5.90 6.52 1.98
C VAL A 108 -6.24 7.32 0.73
N ILE A 109 -6.16 6.67 -0.44
CA ILE A 109 -6.60 7.24 -1.73
C ILE A 109 -7.78 6.42 -2.23
N ASP A 110 -8.93 7.08 -2.38
CA ASP A 110 -10.12 6.45 -2.95
C ASP A 110 -10.19 6.76 -4.44
N THR A 111 -10.17 5.72 -5.24
CA THR A 111 -10.17 5.80 -6.71
C THR A 111 -11.49 5.34 -7.31
N THR A 112 -12.57 5.27 -6.52
CA THR A 112 -13.87 4.73 -6.95
C THR A 112 -14.36 5.39 -8.24
N ASP A 113 -14.45 6.70 -8.22
CA ASP A 113 -14.99 7.52 -9.33
C ASP A 113 -13.90 8.37 -10.02
N ALA A 114 -12.64 8.24 -9.58
CA ALA A 114 -11.54 9.05 -10.07
C ALA A 114 -10.83 8.41 -11.26
N THR A 115 -10.40 9.25 -12.21
CA THR A 115 -9.45 8.87 -13.25
C THR A 115 -8.06 8.61 -12.66
N VAL A 116 -7.15 8.11 -13.47
CA VAL A 116 -5.75 7.91 -13.05
C VAL A 116 -5.10 9.26 -12.74
N GLU A 117 -5.33 10.26 -13.60
CA GLU A 117 -4.79 11.61 -13.46
C GLU A 117 -5.30 12.30 -12.19
N GLU A 118 -6.59 12.19 -11.90
CA GLU A 118 -7.18 12.71 -10.66
C GLU A 118 -6.63 12.00 -9.42
N SER A 119 -6.46 10.67 -9.49
CA SER A 119 -5.88 9.88 -8.41
C SER A 119 -4.43 10.26 -8.13
N VAL A 120 -3.64 10.50 -9.16
CA VAL A 120 -2.24 10.97 -9.04
C VAL A 120 -2.20 12.38 -8.44
N ALA A 121 -3.05 13.29 -8.92
CA ALA A 121 -3.12 14.64 -8.38
C ALA A 121 -3.52 14.65 -6.90
N GLU A 122 -4.50 13.82 -6.51
CA GLU A 122 -4.90 13.65 -5.11
C GLU A 122 -3.77 13.07 -4.26
N PHE A 123 -3.07 12.05 -4.75
CA PHE A 123 -1.90 11.49 -4.06
C PHE A 123 -0.82 12.55 -3.87
N THR A 124 -0.42 13.26 -4.93
CA THR A 124 0.61 14.29 -4.88
C THR A 124 0.27 15.38 -3.87
N ARG A 125 -0.98 15.83 -3.86
CA ARG A 125 -1.46 16.83 -2.90
C ARG A 125 -1.40 16.31 -1.45
N ARG A 126 -1.79 15.07 -1.21
CA ARG A 126 -1.93 14.51 0.14
C ARG A 126 -0.65 13.95 0.73
N ILE A 127 0.32 13.58 -0.11
CA ILE A 127 1.64 13.13 0.37
C ILE A 127 2.48 14.30 0.91
N GLY A 128 2.21 15.52 0.47
CA GLY A 128 2.96 16.72 0.79
C GLY A 128 3.32 16.92 2.27
N PRO A 129 2.39 16.71 3.24
CA PRO A 129 2.70 16.81 4.67
C PRO A 129 3.72 15.79 5.19
N PHE A 130 3.92 14.67 4.49
CA PHE A 130 4.85 13.61 4.86
C PHE A 130 6.23 13.76 4.21
N LEU A 131 6.36 14.63 3.21
CA LEU A 131 7.63 14.87 2.53
C LEU A 131 8.61 15.58 3.46
N THR A 132 9.85 15.09 3.51
CA THR A 132 10.96 15.78 4.14
C THR A 132 11.40 16.99 3.31
N ASP A 133 12.21 17.89 3.89
CA ASP A 133 12.77 19.02 3.14
C ASP A 133 13.62 18.53 1.96
N ARG A 134 14.36 17.44 2.16
CA ARG A 134 15.13 16.78 1.11
C ARG A 134 14.28 16.29 -0.05
N ASP A 135 13.10 15.73 0.21
CA ASP A 135 12.19 15.26 -0.84
C ASP A 135 11.66 16.45 -1.65
N ARG A 136 11.32 17.54 -0.97
CA ARG A 136 10.87 18.79 -1.62
C ARG A 136 11.97 19.38 -2.51
N ASP A 137 13.18 19.48 -2.02
CA ASP A 137 14.32 20.00 -2.80
C ASP A 137 14.55 19.18 -4.08
N ARG A 138 14.32 17.85 -4.00
CA ARG A 138 14.45 16.95 -5.15
C ARG A 138 13.29 17.12 -6.15
N MET A 139 12.08 17.28 -5.68
CA MET A 139 10.92 17.54 -6.55
C MET A 139 11.13 18.84 -7.32
N ASP A 140 11.54 19.90 -6.64
CA ASP A 140 11.81 21.20 -7.26
C ASP A 140 12.93 21.13 -8.32
N SER A 141 13.94 20.28 -8.10
CA SER A 141 15.01 20.07 -9.08
C SER A 141 14.55 19.34 -10.34
N ILE A 142 13.60 18.39 -10.21
CA ILE A 142 13.04 17.67 -11.37
C ILE A 142 12.17 18.60 -12.24
N ASP A 143 11.38 19.45 -11.61
CA ASP A 143 10.54 20.41 -12.31
C ASP A 143 11.38 21.45 -13.07
N ALA A 144 12.52 21.84 -12.52
CA ALA A 144 13.47 22.76 -13.17
C ALA A 144 14.15 22.16 -14.41
N ASP A 145 14.42 20.85 -14.43
CA ASP A 145 15.06 20.17 -15.56
C ASP A 145 14.05 19.81 -16.67
N SER A 146 12.75 19.92 -16.40
CA SER A 146 11.67 19.53 -17.34
C SER A 146 11.08 20.72 -18.13
N GLY A 147 11.54 21.94 -17.87
CA GLY A 147 11.13 23.19 -18.51
C GLY A 147 12.19 23.73 -19.46
#